data_92fd8bca7725814df4fe21d044349c43
#
_entry.id   92fd8bca7725814df4fe21d044349c43
#
_cell.length_a   1.000
_cell.length_b   1.000
_cell.length_c   1.000
_cell.angle_alpha   90.00
_cell.angle_beta   90.00
_cell.angle_gamma   90.00
#
_symmetry.space_group_name_H-M   'P 1'
#
loop_
_entity.id
_entity.type
_entity.pdbx_description
1 polymer ?
#
loop_
_entity_poly.entity_id
_entity_poly.type
_entity_poly.pdbx_seq_one_letter_code
_entity_poly.pdbx_strand_id
1 'polypeptide(L)'
;VYSRYAISLLDINYKNISKDYMTLTGVSQKDAEAVYVDNMDYQAHNLMNYYGVKEVDDGTILSEFYYLAQSIFANAKYEVTKVKKDKESDSYTLELTVYPLDTLETSYDDVVAYIEDFNRKVDDGNYNNTTEVEYETEFAEGIIDILKKTVEKPGYMDPVVLEIPIQPSDDYYYITDDDFL
;
A
#
# COMPACT_ATOMS: atom_id res chain seq x y z
N VAL A 1 -16.82 17.72 -8.27
CA VAL A 1 -17.08 16.29 -8.50
C VAL A 1 -15.76 15.53 -8.55
N TYR A 2 -14.83 15.86 -9.47
CA TYR A 2 -13.59 15.10 -9.71
C TYR A 2 -12.68 14.97 -8.48
N SER A 3 -12.43 16.08 -7.75
CA SER A 3 -11.63 16.05 -6.52
C SER A 3 -12.22 15.09 -5.48
N ARG A 4 -13.55 15.12 -5.33
CA ARG A 4 -14.25 14.25 -4.38
C ARG A 4 -14.17 12.78 -4.81
N TYR A 5 -14.28 12.52 -6.12
CA TYR A 5 -14.14 11.17 -6.65
C TYR A 5 -12.71 10.63 -6.43
N ALA A 6 -11.68 11.40 -6.80
CA ALA A 6 -10.29 11.01 -6.62
C ALA A 6 -9.96 10.72 -5.13
N ILE A 7 -10.36 11.62 -4.22
CA ILE A 7 -10.17 11.39 -2.79
C ILE A 7 -10.95 10.15 -2.32
N SER A 8 -12.18 9.95 -2.77
CA SER A 8 -12.98 8.79 -2.37
C SER A 8 -12.37 7.46 -2.85
N LEU A 9 -11.75 7.46 -4.03
CA LEU A 9 -11.04 6.31 -4.56
C LEU A 9 -9.80 5.97 -3.73
N LEU A 10 -9.01 6.96 -3.36
CA LEU A 10 -7.86 6.76 -2.47
C LEU A 10 -8.30 6.35 -1.05
N ASP A 11 -9.34 6.97 -0.53
CA ASP A 11 -9.87 6.67 0.80
C ASP A 11 -10.40 5.23 0.90
N ILE A 12 -11.09 4.72 -0.13
CA ILE A 12 -11.55 3.34 -0.12
C ILE A 12 -10.39 2.36 -0.27
N ASN A 13 -9.43 2.63 -1.15
CA ASN A 13 -8.30 1.74 -1.39
C ASN A 13 -7.36 1.63 -0.18
N TYR A 14 -7.08 2.73 0.51
CA TYR A 14 -6.04 2.76 1.53
C TYR A 14 -6.55 2.87 2.97
N LYS A 15 -7.76 3.39 3.19
CA LYS A 15 -8.28 3.68 4.54
C LYS A 15 -9.60 3.00 4.87
N ASN A 16 -10.18 2.23 3.95
CA ASN A 16 -11.50 1.63 4.09
C ASN A 16 -12.61 2.66 4.36
N ILE A 17 -12.49 3.87 3.79
CA ILE A 17 -13.51 4.92 3.90
C ILE A 17 -14.37 4.88 2.64
N SER A 18 -15.55 4.25 2.71
CA SER A 18 -16.37 3.88 1.55
C SER A 18 -17.50 4.88 1.23
N LYS A 19 -17.89 5.74 2.17
CA LYS A 19 -19.14 6.55 2.07
C LYS A 19 -19.23 7.38 0.80
N ASP A 20 -18.20 8.15 0.49
CA ASP A 20 -18.21 9.03 -0.68
C ASP A 20 -18.06 8.24 -1.98
N TYR A 21 -17.25 7.18 -1.95
CA TYR A 21 -17.10 6.26 -3.08
C TYR A 21 -18.44 5.63 -3.46
N MET A 22 -19.15 5.03 -2.52
CA MET A 22 -20.49 4.45 -2.73
C MET A 22 -21.49 5.48 -3.23
N THR A 23 -21.46 6.70 -2.69
CA THR A 23 -22.39 7.78 -3.10
C THR A 23 -22.16 8.19 -4.55
N LEU A 24 -20.90 8.22 -4.99
CA LEU A 24 -20.52 8.70 -6.33
C LEU A 24 -20.63 7.61 -7.40
N THR A 25 -20.39 6.36 -7.03
CA THR A 25 -20.37 5.23 -7.98
C THR A 25 -21.63 4.39 -7.96
N GLY A 26 -22.43 4.47 -6.88
CA GLY A 26 -23.61 3.65 -6.72
C GLY A 26 -23.34 2.17 -6.37
N VAL A 27 -22.09 1.79 -6.09
CA VAL A 27 -21.75 0.42 -5.70
C VAL A 27 -22.28 0.08 -4.32
N SER A 28 -22.47 -1.22 -4.06
CA SER A 28 -22.89 -1.69 -2.74
C SER A 28 -21.75 -1.58 -1.71
N GLN A 29 -22.11 -1.63 -0.42
CA GLN A 29 -21.11 -1.68 0.65
C GLN A 29 -20.16 -2.87 0.50
N LYS A 30 -20.70 -4.03 0.14
CA LYS A 30 -19.94 -5.25 -0.07
C LYS A 30 -18.90 -5.09 -1.20
N ASP A 31 -19.29 -4.45 -2.30
CA ASP A 31 -18.38 -4.23 -3.43
C ASP A 31 -17.31 -3.19 -3.06
N ALA A 32 -17.66 -2.14 -2.31
CA ALA A 32 -16.70 -1.18 -1.81
C ALA A 32 -15.70 -1.81 -0.83
N GLU A 33 -16.17 -2.64 0.11
CA GLU A 33 -15.28 -3.39 1.01
C GLU A 33 -14.33 -4.32 0.26
N ALA A 34 -14.78 -4.94 -0.84
CA ALA A 34 -13.94 -5.79 -1.68
C ALA A 34 -12.76 -5.00 -2.28
N VAL A 35 -12.98 -3.76 -2.74
CA VAL A 35 -11.90 -2.89 -3.25
C VAL A 35 -10.77 -2.73 -2.21
N TYR A 36 -11.12 -2.45 -0.96
CA TYR A 36 -10.13 -2.33 0.11
C TYR A 36 -9.39 -3.64 0.39
N VAL A 37 -10.14 -4.73 0.51
CA VAL A 37 -9.57 -6.06 0.80
C VAL A 37 -8.60 -6.47 -0.29
N ASP A 38 -9.00 -6.35 -1.56
CA ASP A 38 -8.17 -6.71 -2.71
C ASP A 38 -6.89 -5.85 -2.77
N ASN A 39 -7.00 -4.54 -2.50
CA ASN A 39 -5.81 -3.68 -2.45
C ASN A 39 -4.88 -4.03 -1.28
N MET A 40 -5.41 -4.29 -0.09
CA MET A 40 -4.56 -4.67 1.05
C MET A 40 -3.87 -6.02 0.85
N ASP A 41 -4.54 -6.96 0.20
CA ASP A 41 -3.94 -8.24 -0.20
C ASP A 41 -2.78 -8.03 -1.20
N TYR A 42 -3.01 -7.20 -2.21
CA TYR A 42 -1.97 -6.80 -3.17
C TYR A 42 -0.75 -6.14 -2.47
N GLN A 43 -1.00 -5.21 -1.54
CA GLN A 43 0.06 -4.55 -0.79
C GLN A 43 0.82 -5.52 0.15
N ALA A 44 0.13 -6.49 0.74
CA ALA A 44 0.76 -7.53 1.55
C ALA A 44 1.75 -8.35 0.71
N HIS A 45 1.32 -8.80 -0.47
CA HIS A 45 2.20 -9.53 -1.39
C HIS A 45 3.37 -8.66 -1.88
N ASN A 46 3.15 -7.37 -2.13
CA ASN A 46 4.24 -6.45 -2.50
C ASN A 46 5.28 -6.31 -1.39
N LEU A 47 4.86 -6.19 -0.13
CA LEU A 47 5.78 -6.14 1.01
C LEU A 47 6.56 -7.45 1.17
N MET A 48 5.89 -8.60 1.07
CA MET A 48 6.55 -9.91 1.11
C MET A 48 7.60 -10.02 -0.01
N ASN A 49 7.23 -9.68 -1.23
CA ASN A 49 8.14 -9.71 -2.38
C ASN A 49 9.33 -8.75 -2.20
N TYR A 50 9.10 -7.54 -1.68
CA TYR A 50 10.15 -6.55 -1.45
C TYR A 50 11.23 -7.06 -0.49
N TYR A 51 10.83 -7.77 0.56
CA TYR A 51 11.74 -8.34 1.55
C TYR A 51 12.19 -9.77 1.24
N GLY A 52 11.73 -10.36 0.15
CA GLY A 52 12.05 -11.74 -0.24
C GLY A 52 11.43 -12.80 0.68
N VAL A 53 10.35 -12.47 1.36
CA VAL A 53 9.60 -13.38 2.24
C VAL A 53 8.76 -14.34 1.38
N LYS A 54 8.83 -15.63 1.69
CA LYS A 54 8.03 -16.66 1.02
C LYS A 54 6.83 -17.07 1.86
N GLU A 55 5.73 -17.34 1.18
CA GLU A 55 4.58 -18.00 1.77
C GLU A 55 4.83 -19.51 1.79
N VAL A 56 5.13 -20.04 2.97
CA VAL A 56 5.51 -21.47 3.16
C VAL A 56 4.60 -22.20 4.15
N ASP A 57 3.64 -21.51 4.72
CA ASP A 57 2.67 -22.02 5.70
C ASP A 57 1.24 -21.99 5.15
N ASP A 58 0.27 -22.14 6.02
CA ASP A 58 -1.16 -22.13 5.69
C ASP A 58 -1.77 -20.70 5.55
N GLY A 59 -0.97 -19.70 5.24
CA GLY A 59 -1.38 -18.31 5.09
C GLY A 59 -1.19 -17.44 6.33
N THR A 60 -0.53 -17.91 7.37
CA THR A 60 -0.28 -17.16 8.60
C THR A 60 0.64 -15.96 8.32
N ILE A 61 1.75 -16.17 7.59
CA ILE A 61 2.68 -15.11 7.20
C ILE A 61 1.96 -14.05 6.34
N LEU A 62 1.21 -14.48 5.33
CA LEU A 62 0.45 -13.55 4.49
C LEU A 62 -0.56 -12.73 5.31
N SER A 63 -1.25 -13.36 6.25
CA SER A 63 -2.19 -12.66 7.15
C SER A 63 -1.49 -11.59 7.99
N GLU A 64 -0.29 -11.85 8.51
CA GLU A 64 0.50 -10.87 9.26
C GLU A 64 0.93 -9.69 8.37
N PHE A 65 1.36 -9.95 7.14
CA PHE A 65 1.68 -8.91 6.17
C PHE A 65 0.43 -8.11 5.72
N TYR A 66 -0.72 -8.76 5.63
CA TYR A 66 -1.99 -8.09 5.37
C TYR A 66 -2.35 -7.07 6.48
N TYR A 67 -2.26 -7.46 7.75
CA TYR A 67 -2.47 -6.54 8.87
C TYR A 67 -1.41 -5.45 8.96
N LEU A 68 -0.18 -5.76 8.57
CA LEU A 68 0.90 -4.79 8.48
C LEU A 68 0.62 -3.75 7.38
N ALA A 69 0.19 -4.19 6.20
CA ALA A 69 -0.22 -3.30 5.11
C ALA A 69 -1.36 -2.37 5.56
N GLN A 70 -2.39 -2.90 6.21
CA GLN A 70 -3.46 -2.09 6.78
C GLN A 70 -2.93 -1.01 7.74
N SER A 71 -2.01 -1.38 8.63
CA SER A 71 -1.42 -0.47 9.62
C SER A 71 -0.57 0.63 8.97
N ILE A 72 0.19 0.31 7.94
CA ILE A 72 1.00 1.26 7.17
C ILE A 72 0.07 2.23 6.43
N PHE A 73 -0.83 1.72 5.62
CA PHE A 73 -1.65 2.53 4.71
C PHE A 73 -2.80 3.29 5.40
N ALA A 74 -3.18 2.90 6.64
CA ALA A 74 -4.06 3.74 7.46
C ALA A 74 -3.52 5.16 7.66
N ASN A 75 -2.20 5.35 7.53
CA ASN A 75 -1.52 6.63 7.63
C ASN A 75 -1.33 7.33 6.27
N ALA A 76 -1.87 6.79 5.17
CA ALA A 76 -1.74 7.41 3.85
C ALA A 76 -2.27 8.85 3.86
N LYS A 77 -1.48 9.77 3.32
CA LYS A 77 -1.79 11.20 3.32
C LYS A 77 -1.68 11.76 1.91
N TYR A 78 -2.75 12.38 1.47
CA TYR A 78 -2.88 12.96 0.13
C TYR A 78 -3.91 14.07 0.13
N GLU A 79 -3.81 15.00 -0.84
CA GLU A 79 -4.77 16.06 -1.06
C GLU A 79 -4.85 16.45 -2.53
N VAL A 80 -6.04 16.78 -3.01
CA VAL A 80 -6.22 17.38 -4.33
C VAL A 80 -6.02 18.89 -4.20
N THR A 81 -4.97 19.40 -4.80
CA THR A 81 -4.59 20.80 -4.73
C THR A 81 -5.19 21.62 -5.84
N LYS A 82 -5.47 21.02 -7.00
CA LYS A 82 -6.02 21.73 -8.16
C LYS A 82 -6.76 20.82 -9.13
N VAL A 83 -7.74 21.41 -9.83
CA VAL A 83 -8.37 20.82 -11.02
C VAL A 83 -8.39 21.88 -12.12
N LYS A 84 -7.79 21.56 -13.26
CA LYS A 84 -7.72 22.45 -14.43
C LYS A 84 -8.55 21.84 -15.56
N LYS A 85 -9.39 22.64 -16.23
CA LYS A 85 -10.02 22.25 -17.49
C LYS A 85 -9.10 22.62 -18.64
N ASP A 86 -8.86 21.68 -19.54
CA ASP A 86 -8.25 21.98 -20.82
C ASP A 86 -9.27 22.80 -21.67
N LYS A 87 -8.79 23.83 -22.37
CA LYS A 87 -9.65 24.71 -23.17
C LYS A 87 -9.86 24.20 -24.59
N GLU A 88 -8.98 23.32 -25.05
CA GLU A 88 -8.96 22.81 -26.43
C GLU A 88 -9.58 21.41 -26.54
N SER A 89 -9.47 20.64 -25.46
CA SER A 89 -10.13 19.34 -25.30
C SER A 89 -11.13 19.39 -24.16
N ASP A 90 -12.14 18.54 -24.16
CA ASP A 90 -13.10 18.47 -23.04
C ASP A 90 -12.54 17.58 -21.89
N SER A 91 -11.26 17.70 -21.61
CA SER A 91 -10.57 16.98 -20.55
C SER A 91 -10.24 17.86 -19.36
N TYR A 92 -9.85 17.24 -18.25
CA TYR A 92 -9.37 17.91 -17.05
C TYR A 92 -8.07 17.29 -16.60
N THR A 93 -7.25 18.07 -15.87
CA THR A 93 -6.08 17.57 -15.12
C THR A 93 -6.29 17.86 -13.65
N LEU A 94 -6.10 16.85 -12.84
CA LEU A 94 -6.16 16.93 -11.38
C LEU A 94 -4.73 16.90 -10.84
N GLU A 95 -4.36 17.89 -10.03
CA GLU A 95 -3.10 17.88 -9.28
C GLU A 95 -3.36 17.26 -7.91
N LEU A 96 -2.72 16.09 -7.68
CA LEU A 96 -2.77 15.34 -6.43
C LEU A 96 -1.42 15.47 -5.74
N THR A 97 -1.39 16.01 -4.53
CA THR A 97 -0.22 15.98 -3.67
C THR A 97 -0.28 14.74 -2.79
N VAL A 98 0.72 13.89 -2.90
CA VAL A 98 0.90 12.70 -2.07
C VAL A 98 2.06 12.93 -1.12
N TYR A 99 1.91 12.51 0.13
CA TYR A 99 2.97 12.49 1.14
C TYR A 99 3.40 11.03 1.32
N PRO A 100 4.47 10.58 0.63
CA PRO A 100 4.89 9.19 0.72
C PRO A 100 5.24 8.83 2.16
N LEU A 101 4.83 7.63 2.59
CA LEU A 101 5.19 7.11 3.90
C LEU A 101 6.69 6.74 3.91
N ASP A 102 7.38 7.06 4.99
CA ASP A 102 8.82 6.78 5.14
C ASP A 102 9.12 5.43 5.78
N THR A 103 8.12 4.58 5.94
CA THR A 103 8.23 3.30 6.65
C THR A 103 9.40 2.44 6.15
N LEU A 104 9.57 2.32 4.83
CA LEU A 104 10.64 1.51 4.24
C LEU A 104 12.01 2.15 4.46
N GLU A 105 12.12 3.47 4.35
CA GLU A 105 13.37 4.21 4.57
C GLU A 105 13.78 4.16 6.04
N THR A 106 12.83 4.43 6.95
CA THR A 106 13.08 4.45 8.39
C THR A 106 13.45 3.07 8.95
N SER A 107 12.89 1.99 8.38
CA SER A 107 13.20 0.61 8.81
C SER A 107 14.46 0.03 8.15
N TYR A 108 15.04 0.71 7.15
CA TYR A 108 16.07 0.14 6.29
C TYR A 108 17.30 -0.39 7.06
N ASP A 109 17.87 0.41 7.94
CA ASP A 109 19.08 0.02 8.67
C ASP A 109 18.82 -1.17 9.62
N ASP A 110 17.65 -1.19 10.28
CA ASP A 110 17.27 -2.29 11.17
C ASP A 110 17.01 -3.58 10.39
N VAL A 111 16.39 -3.47 9.21
CA VAL A 111 16.17 -4.63 8.33
C VAL A 111 17.49 -5.17 7.80
N VAL A 112 18.39 -4.31 7.33
CA VAL A 112 19.72 -4.73 6.86
C VAL A 112 20.48 -5.44 7.97
N ALA A 113 20.53 -4.86 9.17
CA ALA A 113 21.20 -5.47 10.32
C ALA A 113 20.60 -6.84 10.69
N TYR A 114 19.28 -6.97 10.62
CA TYR A 114 18.59 -8.23 10.85
C TYR A 114 18.97 -9.29 9.78
N ILE A 115 18.94 -8.92 8.51
CA ILE A 115 19.30 -9.83 7.42
C ILE A 115 20.76 -10.29 7.52
N GLU A 116 21.68 -9.38 7.87
CA GLU A 116 23.10 -9.73 8.09
C GLU A 116 23.27 -10.70 9.26
N ASP A 117 22.57 -10.48 10.38
CA ASP A 117 22.58 -11.39 11.53
C ASP A 117 21.98 -12.76 11.19
N PHE A 118 20.85 -12.75 10.47
CA PHE A 118 20.19 -13.97 10.02
C PHE A 118 21.11 -14.80 9.10
N ASN A 119 21.74 -14.16 8.10
CA ASN A 119 22.69 -14.81 7.20
C ASN A 119 23.91 -15.38 7.95
N ARG A 120 24.43 -14.67 8.94
CA ARG A 120 25.51 -15.18 9.79
C ARG A 120 25.10 -16.45 10.54
N LYS A 121 23.88 -16.49 11.09
CA LYS A 121 23.35 -17.70 11.74
C LYS A 121 23.20 -18.86 10.76
N VAL A 122 22.86 -18.60 9.49
CA VAL A 122 22.84 -19.61 8.42
C VAL A 122 24.23 -20.16 8.19
N ASP A 123 25.22 -19.28 8.03
CA ASP A 123 26.62 -19.67 7.78
C ASP A 123 27.22 -20.47 8.96
N ASP A 124 26.83 -20.11 10.19
CA ASP A 124 27.22 -20.84 11.42
C ASP A 124 26.51 -22.20 11.57
N GLY A 125 25.58 -22.53 10.66
CA GLY A 125 24.90 -23.84 10.62
C GLY A 125 23.71 -23.95 11.58
N ASN A 126 23.19 -22.84 12.11
CA ASN A 126 22.08 -22.85 13.09
C ASN A 126 20.82 -23.48 12.48
N TYR A 127 20.65 -23.40 11.16
CA TYR A 127 19.48 -23.90 10.44
C TYR A 127 19.68 -25.26 9.75
N ASN A 128 20.81 -25.96 10.00
CA ASN A 128 21.10 -27.24 9.34
C ASN A 128 20.08 -28.37 9.62
N ASN A 129 19.31 -28.26 10.69
CA ASN A 129 18.29 -29.23 11.10
C ASN A 129 16.88 -28.65 11.17
N THR A 130 16.64 -27.40 10.70
CA THR A 130 15.32 -26.80 10.62
C THR A 130 14.64 -27.16 9.30
N THR A 131 13.32 -27.15 9.30
CA THR A 131 12.53 -27.29 8.08
C THR A 131 12.53 -25.98 7.31
N GLU A 132 12.19 -26.01 6.02
CA GLU A 132 12.03 -24.80 5.22
C GLU A 132 10.97 -23.87 5.83
N VAL A 133 9.87 -24.41 6.33
CA VAL A 133 8.80 -23.64 6.97
C VAL A 133 9.32 -22.91 8.21
N GLU A 134 10.02 -23.58 9.12
CA GLU A 134 10.60 -22.96 10.32
C GLU A 134 11.59 -21.85 9.96
N TYR A 135 12.46 -22.09 8.98
CA TYR A 135 13.44 -21.12 8.48
C TYR A 135 12.77 -19.86 7.91
N GLU A 136 11.85 -20.02 6.99
CA GLU A 136 11.17 -18.90 6.33
C GLU A 136 10.24 -18.16 7.30
N THR A 137 9.62 -18.87 8.24
CA THR A 137 8.79 -18.25 9.29
C THR A 137 9.63 -17.36 10.21
N GLU A 138 10.77 -17.84 10.72
CA GLU A 138 11.67 -17.04 11.56
C GLU A 138 12.17 -15.79 10.80
N PHE A 139 12.52 -15.96 9.52
CA PHE A 139 12.93 -14.84 8.68
C PHE A 139 11.83 -13.79 8.55
N ALA A 140 10.60 -14.22 8.24
CA ALA A 140 9.46 -13.37 8.09
C ALA A 140 9.08 -12.62 9.38
N GLU A 141 9.07 -13.34 10.52
CA GLU A 141 8.74 -12.76 11.83
C GLU A 141 9.69 -11.62 12.22
N GLY A 142 10.99 -11.76 11.94
CA GLY A 142 11.94 -10.68 12.22
C GLY A 142 11.70 -9.42 11.38
N ILE A 143 11.36 -9.57 10.10
CA ILE A 143 10.97 -8.45 9.23
C ILE A 143 9.68 -7.80 9.74
N ILE A 144 8.67 -8.61 10.04
CA ILE A 144 7.37 -8.14 10.57
C ILE A 144 7.55 -7.35 11.87
N ASP A 145 8.37 -7.84 12.79
CA ASP A 145 8.62 -7.19 14.08
C ASP A 145 9.28 -5.80 13.93
N ILE A 146 10.21 -5.67 12.98
CA ILE A 146 10.85 -4.39 12.68
C ILE A 146 9.82 -3.41 12.11
N LEU A 147 9.05 -3.84 11.12
CA LEU A 147 8.05 -3.00 10.48
C LEU A 147 6.93 -2.60 11.43
N LYS A 148 6.45 -3.51 12.30
CA LYS A 148 5.47 -3.19 13.35
C LYS A 148 5.94 -2.07 14.27
N LYS A 149 7.21 -2.07 14.66
CA LYS A 149 7.78 -0.98 15.49
C LYS A 149 7.87 0.34 14.72
N THR A 150 8.22 0.27 13.44
CA THR A 150 8.33 1.46 12.60
C THR A 150 6.98 2.16 12.42
N VAL A 151 5.90 1.39 12.18
CA VAL A 151 4.56 1.97 11.96
C VAL A 151 3.92 2.57 13.22
N GLU A 152 4.46 2.32 14.41
CA GLU A 152 4.02 3.01 15.64
C GLU A 152 4.28 4.52 15.60
N LYS A 153 5.23 4.97 14.77
CA LYS A 153 5.60 6.37 14.59
C LYS A 153 5.71 6.71 13.11
N PRO A 154 4.56 6.75 12.41
CA PRO A 154 4.57 6.98 10.98
C PRO A 154 5.12 8.37 10.67
N GLY A 155 6.01 8.44 9.70
CA GLY A 155 6.56 9.66 9.13
C GLY A 155 6.30 9.74 7.64
N TYR A 156 6.74 10.84 7.03
CA TYR A 156 6.51 11.12 5.61
C TYR A 156 7.78 11.67 4.98
N MET A 157 8.01 11.26 3.75
CA MET A 157 9.00 11.85 2.86
C MET A 157 8.49 13.20 2.30
N ASP A 158 9.33 13.89 1.54
CA ASP A 158 8.94 15.10 0.85
C ASP A 158 7.73 14.85 -0.07
N PRO A 159 6.75 15.77 -0.09
CA PRO A 159 5.54 15.58 -0.88
C PRO A 159 5.83 15.54 -2.38
N VAL A 160 5.11 14.70 -3.09
CA VAL A 160 5.16 14.57 -4.54
C VAL A 160 3.84 15.04 -5.13
N VAL A 161 3.91 15.84 -6.21
CA VAL A 161 2.74 16.27 -6.96
C VAL A 161 2.59 15.40 -8.20
N LEU A 162 1.45 14.74 -8.32
CA LEU A 162 1.07 13.95 -9.48
C LEU A 162 0.01 14.70 -10.30
N GLU A 163 0.16 14.68 -11.62
CA GLU A 163 -0.85 15.19 -12.56
C GLU A 163 -1.64 14.01 -13.13
N ILE A 164 -2.92 13.94 -12.79
CA ILE A 164 -3.82 12.86 -13.16
C ILE A 164 -4.78 13.35 -14.26
N PRO A 165 -4.73 12.77 -15.47
CA PRO A 165 -5.64 13.12 -16.52
C PRO A 165 -7.05 12.57 -16.24
N ILE A 166 -8.06 13.42 -16.48
CA ILE A 166 -9.47 13.03 -16.45
C ILE A 166 -9.99 13.13 -17.88
N GLN A 167 -10.29 12.01 -18.47
CA GLN A 167 -10.70 11.92 -19.87
C GLN A 167 -12.22 11.89 -20.02
N PRO A 168 -12.79 12.56 -21.03
CA PRO A 168 -14.19 12.40 -21.36
C PRO A 168 -14.44 11.03 -22.00
N SER A 169 -15.55 10.42 -21.65
CA SER A 169 -16.18 9.32 -22.37
C SER A 169 -17.59 9.77 -22.75
N ASP A 170 -18.28 9.08 -23.64
CA ASP A 170 -19.54 9.53 -24.28
C ASP A 170 -20.52 10.22 -23.32
N ASP A 171 -20.77 9.65 -22.13
CA ASP A 171 -21.72 10.19 -21.15
C ASP A 171 -21.09 10.50 -19.78
N TYR A 172 -19.79 10.30 -19.58
CA TYR A 172 -19.11 10.48 -18.28
C TYR A 172 -17.61 10.81 -18.44
N TYR A 173 -17.00 11.22 -17.35
CA TYR A 173 -15.54 11.37 -17.24
C TYR A 173 -14.99 10.24 -16.40
N TYR A 174 -13.80 9.77 -16.73
CA TYR A 174 -13.13 8.70 -15.98
C TYR A 174 -11.67 9.05 -15.69
N ILE A 175 -11.17 8.46 -14.65
CA ILE A 175 -9.77 8.42 -14.29
C ILE A 175 -9.34 6.97 -14.49
N THR A 176 -8.24 6.74 -15.19
CA THR A 176 -7.73 5.39 -15.36
C THR A 176 -7.18 4.87 -14.02
N ASP A 177 -7.52 3.64 -13.67
CA ASP A 177 -7.04 3.03 -12.41
C ASP A 177 -5.52 2.93 -12.39
N ASP A 178 -4.89 2.76 -13.56
CA ASP A 178 -3.43 2.73 -13.72
C ASP A 178 -2.72 4.04 -13.29
N ASP A 179 -3.45 5.16 -13.21
CA ASP A 179 -2.91 6.45 -12.77
C ASP A 179 -2.89 6.60 -11.24
N PHE A 180 -3.50 5.66 -10.49
CA PHE A 180 -3.66 5.71 -9.03
C PHE A 180 -2.99 4.56 -8.27
N LEU A 181 -2.65 3.48 -8.94
CA LEU A 181 -2.07 2.26 -8.38
C LEU A 181 -0.63 2.10 -8.85
#